data_66658dd2d002aad6de490a4a3205f542
#
_entry.id   66658dd2d002aad6de490a4a3205f542
#
_cell.length_a   1.000
_cell.length_b   1.000
_cell.length_c   1.000
_cell.angle_alpha   90.00
_cell.angle_beta   90.00
_cell.angle_gamma   90.00
#
_symmetry.space_group_name_H-M   'P 1'
#
loop_
_entity.id
_entity.type
_entity.pdbx_description
1 polymer ?
#
loop_
_entity_poly.entity_id
_entity_poly.type
_entity_poly.pdbx_seq_one_letter_code
_entity_poly.pdbx_strand_id
1 'polypeptide(L)'
;RSRGLGDVYKRQVGYFTTGGALGALNGLNSGIKRFDFKTGNNETYDFGSKTVVGEPIFASNSTNKTDEGWLLTQCLDGVSGKSFFAVFDSNTVTKGPICKIWLNHHLPISFHGSWQNIT
;
A
#
# COMPACT_ATOMS: atom_id res chain seq x y z
N ARG A 1 7.80 -19.86 11.74
CA ARG A 1 7.03 -20.52 10.73
C ARG A 1 7.68 -20.44 9.37
N SER A 2 7.81 -21.59 8.76
CA SER A 2 8.55 -21.67 7.50
C SER A 2 7.85 -20.91 6.36
N ARG A 3 6.54 -20.83 6.41
CA ARG A 3 5.82 -20.17 5.34
C ARG A 3 6.16 -18.69 5.26
N GLY A 4 6.25 -18.04 6.40
CA GLY A 4 6.63 -16.64 6.42
C GLY A 4 8.05 -16.42 5.92
N LEU A 5 8.96 -17.30 6.32
CA LEU A 5 10.33 -17.20 5.85
C LEU A 5 10.42 -17.47 4.35
N GLY A 6 9.65 -18.44 3.85
CA GLY A 6 9.64 -18.73 2.43
C GLY A 6 9.16 -17.55 1.62
N ASP A 7 8.13 -16.88 2.11
CA ASP A 7 7.59 -15.70 1.43
C ASP A 7 8.62 -14.57 1.41
N VAL A 8 9.34 -14.39 2.51
CA VAL A 8 10.36 -13.34 2.58
C VAL A 8 11.47 -13.62 1.57
N TYR A 9 11.92 -14.86 1.47
CA TYR A 9 12.99 -15.19 0.52
C TYR A 9 12.52 -15.06 -0.93
N LYS A 10 11.29 -15.44 -1.22
CA LYS A 10 10.77 -15.33 -2.57
C LYS A 10 10.48 -13.89 -2.92
N ARG A 11 9.88 -13.16 -2.00
CA ARG A 11 9.54 -11.77 -2.23
C ARG A 11 10.65 -10.92 -1.65
N GLN A 12 11.42 -10.35 -2.52
CA GLN A 12 12.53 -9.50 -2.13
C GLN A 12 12.11 -8.06 -1.96
N VAL A 13 10.82 -7.80 -1.99
CA VAL A 13 10.26 -6.46 -1.96
C VAL A 13 9.21 -6.37 -0.86
N GLY A 14 9.28 -5.32 -0.07
CA GLY A 14 8.27 -5.05 0.95
C GLY A 14 7.52 -3.77 0.64
N TYR A 15 6.32 -3.68 1.17
CA TYR A 15 5.46 -2.50 1.00
C TYR A 15 5.02 -2.02 2.37
N PHE A 16 5.17 -0.72 2.60
CA PHE A 16 4.97 -0.14 3.92
C PHE A 16 4.26 1.19 3.79
N THR A 17 3.63 1.63 4.88
CA THR A 17 3.15 3.00 4.96
C THR A 17 4.29 3.91 5.38
N THR A 18 4.22 5.16 4.94
CA THR A 18 5.16 6.18 5.36
C THR A 18 4.42 7.43 5.78
N GLY A 19 4.95 8.11 6.77
CA GLY A 19 4.46 9.44 7.10
C GLY A 19 5.29 10.47 6.36
N GLY A 20 4.65 11.50 5.85
CA GLY A 20 5.38 12.66 5.38
C GLY A 20 5.83 13.49 6.57
N ALA A 21 6.20 14.75 6.31
CA ALA A 21 6.64 15.63 7.38
C ALA A 21 5.60 15.76 8.48
N LEU A 22 4.32 15.85 8.09
CA LEU A 22 3.25 15.96 9.08
C LEU A 22 2.92 14.64 9.74
N GLY A 23 3.15 13.53 9.05
CA GLY A 23 2.94 12.22 9.63
C GLY A 23 3.86 11.97 10.82
N ALA A 24 5.09 12.48 10.74
CA ALA A 24 6.03 12.34 11.84
C ALA A 24 5.55 13.06 13.09
N LEU A 25 4.77 14.12 12.91
CA LEU A 25 4.29 14.90 14.06
C LEU A 25 3.02 14.34 14.67
N ASN A 26 2.11 13.81 13.86
CA ASN A 26 0.81 13.41 14.37
C ASN A 26 0.58 11.90 14.35
N GLY A 27 1.57 11.13 13.92
CA GLY A 27 1.47 9.67 13.94
C GLY A 27 0.62 9.08 12.83
N LEU A 28 0.19 9.88 11.88
CA LEU A 28 -0.62 9.40 10.77
C LEU A 28 0.25 9.27 9.53
N ASN A 29 -0.05 8.26 8.73
CA ASN A 29 0.70 8.02 7.51
C ASN A 29 -0.04 8.61 6.33
N SER A 30 0.70 9.17 5.39
CA SER A 30 0.13 9.79 4.21
C SER A 30 0.64 9.19 2.91
N GLY A 31 1.48 8.17 2.98
CA GLY A 31 2.06 7.62 1.78
C GLY A 31 2.37 6.14 1.91
N ILE A 32 2.83 5.58 0.82
CA ILE A 32 3.29 4.19 0.80
C ILE A 32 4.68 4.12 0.22
N LYS A 33 5.38 3.04 0.55
CA LYS A 33 6.77 2.84 0.18
C LYS A 33 6.95 1.41 -0.30
N ARG A 34 7.64 1.27 -1.41
CA ARG A 34 8.13 -0.01 -1.91
C ARG A 34 9.62 -0.07 -1.63
N PHE A 35 10.05 -1.12 -0.95
CA PHE A 35 11.45 -1.28 -0.63
C PHE A 35 11.96 -2.60 -1.19
N ASP A 36 13.04 -2.53 -1.98
CA ASP A 36 13.67 -3.70 -2.55
C ASP A 36 14.82 -4.09 -1.63
N PHE A 37 14.66 -5.20 -0.92
CA PHE A 37 15.65 -5.65 0.04
C PHE A 37 16.94 -6.15 -0.62
N LYS A 38 16.85 -6.53 -1.89
CA LYS A 38 18.01 -7.04 -2.60
C LYS A 38 18.94 -5.92 -3.03
N THR A 39 18.39 -4.84 -3.53
CA THR A 39 19.17 -3.73 -4.05
C THR A 39 19.29 -2.55 -3.11
N GLY A 40 18.40 -2.47 -2.12
CA GLY A 40 18.33 -1.33 -1.24
C GLY A 40 17.58 -0.15 -1.81
N ASN A 41 17.06 -0.27 -3.02
CA ASN A 41 16.30 0.80 -3.64
C ASN A 41 14.91 0.92 -3.02
N ASN A 42 14.40 2.14 -3.00
CA ASN A 42 13.04 2.34 -2.53
C ASN A 42 12.32 3.35 -3.41
N GLU A 43 11.00 3.25 -3.40
CA GLU A 43 10.10 4.16 -4.10
C GLU A 43 9.01 4.54 -3.15
N THR A 44 8.64 5.80 -3.17
CA THR A 44 7.58 6.27 -2.30
C THR A 44 6.56 7.07 -3.11
N TYR A 45 5.35 7.06 -2.61
CA TYR A 45 4.30 7.94 -3.11
C TYR A 45 3.59 8.55 -1.91
N ASP A 46 3.50 9.87 -1.89
CA ASP A 46 2.88 10.60 -0.80
C ASP A 46 1.59 11.24 -1.32
N PHE A 47 0.47 10.88 -0.68
CA PHE A 47 -0.83 11.45 -1.05
C PHE A 47 -1.00 12.89 -0.59
N GLY A 48 -0.11 13.35 0.28
CA GLY A 48 -0.20 14.69 0.82
C GLY A 48 -0.75 14.69 2.24
N SER A 49 -0.71 15.86 2.86
CA SER A 49 -0.99 15.98 4.29
C SER A 49 -2.46 15.79 4.65
N LYS A 50 -3.34 15.76 3.67
CA LYS A 50 -4.79 15.70 3.92
C LYS A 50 -5.37 14.32 3.66
N THR A 51 -4.53 13.34 3.42
CA THR A 51 -4.97 11.96 3.19
C THR A 51 -4.31 11.06 4.23
N VAL A 52 -5.11 10.22 4.85
CA VAL A 52 -4.62 9.21 5.78
C VAL A 52 -4.63 7.88 5.05
N VAL A 53 -3.54 7.15 5.14
CA VAL A 53 -3.32 5.94 4.35
C VAL A 53 -3.19 4.75 5.29
N GLY A 54 -3.91 3.69 4.99
CA GLY A 54 -3.78 2.43 5.70
C GLY A 54 -2.69 1.56 5.09
N GLU A 55 -2.44 0.45 5.75
CA GLU A 55 -1.38 -0.46 5.33
C GLU A 55 -1.70 -1.07 3.96
N PRO A 56 -0.74 -1.06 3.02
CA PRO A 56 -0.98 -1.61 1.70
C PRO A 56 -1.05 -3.13 1.72
N ILE A 57 -1.89 -3.67 0.86
CA ILE A 57 -2.07 -5.10 0.70
C ILE A 57 -1.64 -5.46 -0.71
N PHE A 58 -0.77 -6.43 -0.82
CA PHE A 58 -0.30 -6.88 -2.12
C PHE A 58 -1.23 -7.95 -2.66
N ALA A 59 -1.68 -7.77 -3.92
CA ALA A 59 -2.51 -8.72 -4.62
C ALA A 59 -1.76 -9.17 -5.87
N SER A 60 -1.35 -10.42 -5.88
CA SER A 60 -0.60 -10.96 -7.00
C SER A 60 -1.49 -11.11 -8.23
N ASN A 61 -0.96 -10.78 -9.39
CA ASN A 61 -1.69 -10.98 -10.63
C ASN A 61 -1.37 -12.31 -11.29
N SER A 62 -0.47 -13.08 -10.71
CA SER A 62 -0.04 -14.34 -11.29
C SER A 62 0.39 -15.29 -10.19
N THR A 63 0.14 -16.56 -10.39
CA THR A 63 0.57 -17.58 -9.44
C THR A 63 2.06 -17.84 -9.50
N ASN A 64 2.70 -17.48 -10.59
CA ASN A 64 4.10 -17.80 -10.83
C ASN A 64 5.04 -16.66 -10.54
N LYS A 65 4.54 -15.45 -10.47
CA LYS A 65 5.37 -14.28 -10.28
C LYS A 65 5.13 -13.70 -8.90
N THR A 66 6.20 -13.47 -8.18
CA THR A 66 6.09 -13.05 -6.80
C THR A 66 6.00 -11.54 -6.64
N ASP A 67 6.45 -10.79 -7.67
CA ASP A 67 6.57 -9.34 -7.53
C ASP A 67 5.64 -8.55 -8.44
N GLU A 68 4.81 -9.24 -9.22
CA GLU A 68 3.88 -8.57 -10.11
C GLU A 68 2.47 -8.63 -9.57
N GLY A 69 1.82 -7.50 -9.58
CA GLY A 69 0.47 -7.43 -9.08
C GLY A 69 0.08 -6.01 -8.79
N TRP A 70 -0.80 -5.87 -7.84
CA TRP A 70 -1.33 -4.58 -7.45
C TRP A 70 -1.19 -4.39 -5.96
N LEU A 71 -1.12 -3.13 -5.56
CA LEU A 71 -1.25 -2.76 -4.15
C LEU A 71 -2.59 -2.12 -3.96
N LEU A 72 -3.30 -2.56 -2.94
CA LEU A 72 -4.55 -1.94 -2.54
C LEU A 72 -4.34 -1.27 -1.21
N THR A 73 -4.79 -0.04 -1.10
CA THR A 73 -4.64 0.68 0.14
C THR A 73 -5.93 1.44 0.44
N GLN A 74 -6.39 1.34 1.67
CA GLN A 74 -7.56 2.07 2.11
C GLN A 74 -7.13 3.45 2.58
N CYS A 75 -7.79 4.47 2.06
CA CYS A 75 -7.44 5.84 2.36
C CYS A 75 -8.65 6.61 2.85
N LEU A 76 -8.37 7.65 3.62
CA LEU A 76 -9.38 8.62 4.05
C LEU A 76 -8.96 9.98 3.55
N ASP A 77 -9.82 10.61 2.76
CA ASP A 77 -9.59 11.97 2.31
C ASP A 77 -10.08 12.94 3.38
N GLY A 78 -9.15 13.67 3.97
CA GLY A 78 -9.47 14.59 5.05
C GLY A 78 -10.25 15.81 4.62
N VAL A 79 -10.28 16.12 3.33
CA VAL A 79 -11.04 17.27 2.83
C VAL A 79 -12.53 16.92 2.72
N SER A 80 -12.82 15.79 2.07
CA SER A 80 -14.22 15.41 1.84
C SER A 80 -14.79 14.54 2.94
N GLY A 81 -13.91 13.94 3.75
CA GLY A 81 -14.34 12.98 4.76
C GLY A 81 -14.73 11.63 4.19
N LYS A 82 -14.44 11.39 2.92
CA LYS A 82 -14.80 10.13 2.28
C LYS A 82 -13.61 9.20 2.20
N SER A 83 -13.91 7.91 2.21
CA SER A 83 -12.89 6.89 2.06
C SER A 83 -12.80 6.46 0.62
N PHE A 84 -11.62 5.98 0.25
CA PHE A 84 -11.42 5.39 -1.07
C PHE A 84 -10.38 4.30 -0.98
N PHE A 85 -10.41 3.40 -1.94
CA PHE A 85 -9.33 2.44 -2.13
C PHE A 85 -8.47 2.90 -3.28
N ALA A 86 -7.18 2.99 -3.05
CA ALA A 86 -6.22 3.31 -4.09
C ALA A 86 -5.59 2.01 -4.57
N VAL A 87 -5.49 1.87 -5.87
CA VAL A 87 -4.89 0.69 -6.49
C VAL A 87 -3.63 1.14 -7.22
N PHE A 88 -2.51 0.53 -6.89
CA PHE A 88 -1.23 0.85 -7.51
C PHE A 88 -0.74 -0.35 -8.29
N ASP A 89 0.01 -0.09 -9.35
CA ASP A 89 0.86 -1.11 -9.92
C ASP A 89 2.01 -1.34 -8.96
N SER A 90 2.25 -2.58 -8.59
CA SER A 90 3.22 -2.88 -7.53
C SER A 90 4.65 -2.52 -7.93
N ASN A 91 4.93 -2.40 -9.22
CA ASN A 91 6.28 -2.11 -9.70
C ASN A 91 6.53 -0.64 -9.98
N THR A 92 5.50 0.20 -9.93
CA THR A 92 5.64 1.61 -10.27
C THR A 92 4.93 2.49 -9.25
N VAL A 93 5.29 2.31 -7.99
CA VAL A 93 4.64 3.02 -6.89
C VAL A 93 4.78 4.53 -7.04
N THR A 94 5.94 4.99 -7.51
CA THR A 94 6.18 6.43 -7.66
C THR A 94 5.23 7.11 -8.64
N LYS A 95 4.63 6.35 -9.54
CA LYS A 95 3.68 6.94 -10.49
C LYS A 95 2.31 7.22 -9.88
N GLY A 96 2.09 6.77 -8.65
CA GLY A 96 0.83 6.98 -7.98
C GLY A 96 -0.20 5.93 -8.35
N PRO A 97 -1.41 6.06 -7.82
CA PRO A 97 -2.43 5.06 -8.05
C PRO A 97 -2.91 5.04 -9.50
N ILE A 98 -3.14 3.84 -10.02
CA ILE A 98 -3.72 3.70 -11.36
C ILE A 98 -5.22 3.92 -11.34
N CYS A 99 -5.85 3.75 -10.19
CA CYS A 99 -7.25 4.13 -10.02
C CYS A 99 -7.56 4.31 -8.55
N LYS A 100 -8.64 5.02 -8.30
CA LYS A 100 -9.19 5.20 -6.96
C LYS A 100 -10.64 4.78 -6.99
N ILE A 101 -11.05 4.00 -6.01
CA ILE A 101 -12.42 3.54 -5.88
C ILE A 101 -13.02 4.27 -4.70
N TRP A 102 -13.82 5.29 -4.99
CA TRP A 102 -14.42 6.10 -3.94
C TRP A 102 -15.63 5.41 -3.35
N LEU A 103 -15.76 5.53 -2.03
CA LEU A 103 -16.90 5.01 -1.31
C LEU A 103 -17.87 6.14 -1.01
N ASN A 104 -19.15 5.81 -0.95
CA ASN A 104 -20.16 6.82 -0.71
C ASN A 104 -20.20 7.27 0.74
N HIS A 105 -19.52 6.55 1.59
CA HIS A 105 -19.56 6.83 3.01
C HIS A 105 -18.17 6.66 3.58
N HIS A 106 -18.02 7.13 4.80
CA HIS A 106 -16.81 7.06 5.56
C HIS A 106 -16.64 5.68 6.17
N LEU A 107 -15.44 5.12 6.05
CA LEU A 107 -15.08 3.88 6.72
C LEU A 107 -13.87 4.13 7.62
N PRO A 108 -13.79 3.44 8.76
CA PRO A 108 -12.58 3.53 9.58
C PRO A 108 -11.37 2.99 8.82
N ILE A 109 -10.22 3.57 9.09
CA ILE A 109 -8.98 3.08 8.51
C ILE A 109 -8.62 1.76 9.18
N SER A 110 -8.32 0.76 8.36
CA SER A 110 -7.89 -0.54 8.84
C SER A 110 -6.36 -0.60 8.79
N PHE A 111 -5.77 -1.15 9.83
CA PHE A 111 -4.31 -1.29 9.87
C PHE A 111 -3.85 -2.63 9.34
N HIS A 112 -4.73 -3.59 9.24
CA HIS A 112 -4.40 -4.92 8.80
C HIS A 112 -5.40 -5.39 7.78
N GLY A 113 -4.92 -6.14 6.84
CA GLY A 113 -5.79 -6.74 5.86
C GLY A 113 -5.04 -7.82 5.12
N SER A 114 -5.75 -8.53 4.29
CA SER A 114 -5.15 -9.57 3.50
C SER A 114 -5.87 -9.67 2.16
N TRP A 115 -5.17 -10.19 1.21
CA TRP A 115 -5.73 -10.49 -0.10
C TRP A 115 -5.63 -11.98 -0.32
N GLN A 116 -6.68 -12.56 -0.84
CA GLN A 116 -6.73 -13.97 -1.08
C GLN A 116 -7.14 -14.21 -2.53
N ASN A 117 -6.27 -14.88 -3.27
CA ASN A 117 -6.61 -15.26 -4.63
C ASN A 117 -7.53 -16.46 -4.57
N ILE A 118 -8.67 -16.33 -5.23
CA ILE A 118 -9.63 -17.40 -5.35
C ILE A 118 -9.69 -17.79 -6.81
N THR A 119 -9.23 -18.96 -7.11
CA THR A 119 -9.23 -19.44 -8.49
C THR A 119 -9.93 -20.77 -8.61
#